data_7814c98c4e746fdc8fe54a1b29d43324
#
_entry.id   7814c98c4e746fdc8fe54a1b29d43324
#
_cell.length_a   1.000
_cell.length_b   1.000
_cell.length_c   1.000
_cell.angle_alpha   90.00
_cell.angle_beta   90.00
_cell.angle_gamma   90.00
#
_symmetry.space_group_name_H-M   'P 1'
#
loop_
_entity.id
_entity.type
_entity.pdbx_description
1 polymer ?
#
loop_
_entity_poly.entity_id
_entity_poly.type
_entity_poly.pdbx_seq_one_letter_code
_entity_poly.pdbx_strand_id
1 'polypeptide(L)'
;MRRFLLKTGITILVLLVVAWGFDVFLTSNLHHSQARMFNTYNAIFSDTLHSDVVIMGSSRGQVQYNPLILDSVLGFNSYNLSVDGRCIDAEIVMYNIFRKHAPKPKFTIQNIDFGTLQRSNGYEREQYTPYLRKDDLFKQIKETEGFTWADQWLPLVRYAGYHEVIKEGLCIKNKLGKPTMIKGWCGHDDEWDGSMFDAVASVPFKVNPEAVEMFDNYLAECKAEGIQVVMVYAPIYIGVTEKMDSVQSMFDYYQSFAERYGIPVLNYTYDSLCYDTDFFYNATHLNKKGAELFSVKLARDLDEMLKLKKGGL
;
A
#
# COMPACT_ATOMS: atom_id res chain seq x y z
N MET A 1 -0.15 -27.68 -50.10
CA MET A 1 -1.00 -26.90 -49.21
C MET A 1 -1.22 -27.61 -47.87
N ARG A 2 -1.80 -28.80 -47.79
CA ARG A 2 -2.12 -29.50 -46.50
C ARG A 2 -0.87 -29.75 -45.62
N ARG A 3 0.23 -30.22 -46.16
CA ARG A 3 1.48 -30.43 -45.43
C ARG A 3 2.15 -29.12 -44.90
N PHE A 4 1.98 -28.03 -45.66
CA PHE A 4 2.44 -26.71 -45.23
C PHE A 4 1.62 -26.21 -44.05
N LEU A 5 0.29 -26.23 -44.17
CA LEU A 5 -0.60 -25.83 -43.09
C LEU A 5 -0.38 -26.66 -41.80
N LEU A 6 -0.16 -27.97 -41.96
CA LEU A 6 0.12 -28.84 -40.79
C LEU A 6 1.45 -28.46 -40.13
N LYS A 7 2.54 -28.26 -40.92
CA LYS A 7 3.83 -27.84 -40.35
C LYS A 7 3.73 -26.47 -39.66
N THR A 8 3.09 -25.51 -40.30
CA THR A 8 2.85 -24.17 -39.70
C THR A 8 2.06 -24.27 -38.41
N GLY A 9 0.96 -25.06 -38.38
CA GLY A 9 0.19 -25.30 -37.18
C GLY A 9 0.98 -25.92 -36.03
N ILE A 10 1.81 -26.94 -36.35
CA ILE A 10 2.71 -27.58 -35.36
C ILE A 10 3.73 -26.56 -34.84
N THR A 11 4.33 -25.76 -35.72
CA THR A 11 5.32 -24.73 -35.31
C THR A 11 4.67 -23.70 -34.36
N ILE A 12 3.48 -23.21 -34.70
CA ILE A 12 2.75 -22.26 -33.84
C ILE A 12 2.45 -22.91 -32.48
N LEU A 13 1.98 -24.16 -32.48
CA LEU A 13 1.67 -24.86 -31.23
C LEU A 13 2.93 -25.02 -30.34
N VAL A 14 4.05 -25.40 -30.94
CA VAL A 14 5.33 -25.52 -30.20
C VAL A 14 5.76 -24.17 -29.63
N LEU A 15 5.66 -23.09 -30.40
CA LEU A 15 5.97 -21.74 -29.92
C LEU A 15 5.08 -21.32 -28.76
N LEU A 16 3.76 -21.62 -28.84
CA LEU A 16 2.82 -21.31 -27.75
C LEU A 16 3.14 -22.11 -26.48
N VAL A 17 3.50 -23.39 -26.61
CA VAL A 17 3.90 -24.23 -25.46
C VAL A 17 5.17 -23.71 -24.81
N VAL A 18 6.17 -23.34 -25.61
CA VAL A 18 7.43 -22.76 -25.10
C VAL A 18 7.15 -21.40 -24.41
N ALA A 19 6.37 -20.54 -25.06
CA ALA A 19 6.01 -19.24 -24.47
C ALA A 19 5.21 -19.41 -23.16
N TRP A 20 4.32 -20.39 -23.10
CA TRP A 20 3.55 -20.69 -21.87
C TRP A 20 4.45 -21.24 -20.76
N GLY A 21 5.37 -22.14 -21.08
CA GLY A 21 6.36 -22.63 -20.12
C GLY A 21 7.23 -21.50 -19.55
N PHE A 22 7.65 -20.56 -20.40
CA PHE A 22 8.42 -19.40 -19.98
C PHE A 22 7.59 -18.41 -19.15
N ASP A 23 6.33 -18.19 -19.52
CA ASP A 23 5.38 -17.39 -18.72
C ASP A 23 5.21 -17.97 -17.31
N VAL A 24 5.01 -19.28 -17.18
CA VAL A 24 4.89 -19.97 -15.89
C VAL A 24 6.18 -19.85 -15.08
N PHE A 25 7.33 -20.00 -15.73
CA PHE A 25 8.65 -19.85 -15.09
C PHE A 25 8.85 -18.44 -14.52
N LEU A 26 8.60 -17.39 -15.31
CA LEU A 26 8.70 -16.00 -14.85
C LEU A 26 7.75 -15.74 -13.70
N THR A 27 6.47 -16.10 -13.85
CA THR A 27 5.43 -15.90 -12.84
C THR A 27 5.80 -16.59 -11.52
N SER A 28 6.23 -17.84 -11.59
CA SER A 28 6.65 -18.60 -10.39
C SER A 28 7.81 -17.92 -9.67
N ASN A 29 8.78 -17.38 -10.42
CA ASN A 29 9.90 -16.66 -9.81
C ASN A 29 9.47 -15.35 -9.17
N LEU A 30 8.59 -14.58 -9.82
CA LEU A 30 8.07 -13.32 -9.32
C LEU A 30 7.22 -13.51 -8.04
N HIS A 31 6.49 -14.60 -7.92
CA HIS A 31 5.76 -14.96 -6.70
C HIS A 31 6.66 -15.26 -5.48
N HIS A 32 7.97 -15.39 -5.69
CA HIS A 32 8.96 -15.57 -4.62
C HIS A 32 9.93 -14.38 -4.53
N SER A 33 9.73 -13.34 -5.34
CA SER A 33 10.57 -12.15 -5.33
C SER A 33 10.38 -11.36 -4.03
N GLN A 34 11.51 -10.85 -3.50
CA GLN A 34 11.54 -9.96 -2.35
C GLN A 34 11.58 -8.48 -2.76
N ALA A 35 11.46 -8.19 -4.07
CA ALA A 35 11.39 -6.82 -4.55
C ALA A 35 10.17 -6.09 -4.00
N ARG A 36 10.35 -4.81 -3.67
CA ARG A 36 9.32 -3.96 -3.03
C ARG A 36 7.96 -4.06 -3.72
N MET A 37 7.93 -3.99 -5.06
CA MET A 37 6.68 -3.99 -5.82
C MET A 37 5.88 -5.30 -5.72
N PHE A 38 6.51 -6.43 -5.35
CA PHE A 38 5.85 -7.73 -5.25
C PHE A 38 5.68 -8.22 -3.80
N ASN A 39 6.42 -7.65 -2.85
CA ASN A 39 6.52 -8.16 -1.48
C ASN A 39 5.14 -8.31 -0.80
N THR A 40 4.34 -7.25 -0.80
CA THR A 40 3.01 -7.26 -0.15
C THR A 40 2.04 -8.19 -0.86
N TYR A 41 2.00 -8.18 -2.20
CA TYR A 41 1.14 -9.09 -2.96
C TYR A 41 1.54 -10.56 -2.77
N ASN A 42 2.85 -10.86 -2.77
CA ASN A 42 3.35 -12.20 -2.49
C ASN A 42 2.94 -12.67 -1.09
N ALA A 43 3.02 -11.80 -0.08
CA ALA A 43 2.58 -12.12 1.27
C ALA A 43 1.07 -12.41 1.32
N ILE A 44 0.24 -11.59 0.67
CA ILE A 44 -1.22 -11.79 0.63
C ILE A 44 -1.57 -13.10 -0.10
N PHE A 45 -1.05 -13.29 -1.31
CA PHE A 45 -1.37 -14.47 -2.13
C PHE A 45 -0.69 -15.77 -1.69
N SER A 46 0.15 -15.72 -0.66
CA SER A 46 0.65 -16.95 0.01
C SER A 46 -0.44 -17.64 0.84
N ASP A 47 -1.58 -17.00 1.09
CA ASP A 47 -2.67 -17.45 1.95
C ASP A 47 -2.22 -17.78 3.40
N THR A 48 -1.04 -17.29 3.81
CA THR A 48 -0.48 -17.51 5.16
C THR A 48 -0.44 -16.24 6.00
N LEU A 49 -0.83 -15.10 5.40
CA LEU A 49 -0.83 -13.81 6.08
C LEU A 49 -1.96 -13.75 7.11
N HIS A 50 -1.59 -13.58 8.37
CA HIS A 50 -2.53 -13.35 9.47
C HIS A 50 -2.14 -12.04 10.15
N SER A 51 -3.07 -11.10 10.26
CA SER A 51 -2.83 -9.83 10.94
C SER A 51 -4.03 -9.40 11.75
N ASP A 52 -3.79 -9.08 13.02
CA ASP A 52 -4.80 -8.46 13.89
C ASP A 52 -5.00 -6.99 13.53
N VAL A 53 -3.92 -6.33 13.10
CA VAL A 53 -3.88 -4.91 12.76
C VAL A 53 -3.34 -4.73 11.34
N VAL A 54 -4.03 -3.98 10.51
CA VAL A 54 -3.54 -3.56 9.21
C VAL A 54 -3.33 -2.04 9.18
N ILE A 55 -2.27 -1.62 8.51
CA ILE A 55 -1.96 -0.22 8.28
C ILE A 55 -2.27 0.08 6.82
N MET A 56 -3.12 1.07 6.58
CA MET A 56 -3.54 1.54 5.28
C MET A 56 -3.02 2.94 5.05
N GLY A 57 -2.69 3.29 3.81
CA GLY A 57 -2.24 4.63 3.46
C GLY A 57 -1.40 4.66 2.19
N SER A 58 -0.89 5.84 1.89
CA SER A 58 0.03 6.15 0.79
C SER A 58 1.48 5.80 1.15
N SER A 59 2.45 6.47 0.51
CA SER A 59 3.89 6.37 0.84
C SER A 59 4.17 6.69 2.31
N ARG A 60 3.47 7.66 2.89
CA ARG A 60 3.60 7.99 4.32
C ARG A 60 3.15 6.84 5.20
N GLY A 61 2.06 6.17 4.84
CA GLY A 61 1.64 4.93 5.49
C GLY A 61 2.72 3.85 5.39
N GLN A 62 3.35 3.70 4.23
CA GLN A 62 4.33 2.64 3.99
C GLN A 62 5.64 2.83 4.76
N VAL A 63 6.12 4.07 4.91
CA VAL A 63 7.45 4.31 5.49
C VAL A 63 7.42 4.72 6.96
N GLN A 64 6.35 5.35 7.45
CA GLN A 64 6.32 5.94 8.79
C GLN A 64 5.86 4.99 9.89
N TYR A 65 5.23 3.86 9.57
CA TYR A 65 4.65 2.92 10.54
C TYR A 65 5.40 1.60 10.52
N ASN A 66 6.25 1.37 11.52
CA ASN A 66 7.01 0.11 11.66
C ASN A 66 6.16 -0.94 12.40
N PRO A 67 5.67 -2.00 11.71
CA PRO A 67 4.82 -3.01 12.33
C PRO A 67 5.50 -3.76 13.48
N LEU A 68 6.83 -3.98 13.42
CA LEU A 68 7.53 -4.68 14.49
C LEU A 68 7.48 -3.94 15.82
N ILE A 69 7.54 -2.60 15.76
CA ILE A 69 7.45 -1.76 16.95
C ILE A 69 6.02 -1.74 17.48
N LEU A 70 5.04 -1.60 16.58
CA LEU A 70 3.62 -1.67 16.97
C LEU A 70 3.31 -3.00 17.65
N ASP A 71 3.78 -4.12 17.07
CA ASP A 71 3.58 -5.47 17.62
C ASP A 71 4.20 -5.62 19.02
N SER A 72 5.42 -5.08 19.21
CA SER A 72 6.12 -5.20 20.48
C SER A 72 5.44 -4.47 21.64
N VAL A 73 4.74 -3.38 21.35
CA VAL A 73 4.05 -2.54 22.35
C VAL A 73 2.60 -2.97 22.55
N LEU A 74 1.88 -3.24 21.46
CA LEU A 74 0.45 -3.54 21.51
C LEU A 74 0.15 -5.02 21.76
N GLY A 75 1.12 -5.92 21.55
CA GLY A 75 0.91 -7.36 21.65
C GLY A 75 0.01 -7.91 20.53
N PHE A 76 -0.13 -7.19 19.42
CA PHE A 76 -0.83 -7.62 18.22
C PHE A 76 0.15 -8.09 17.14
N ASN A 77 -0.38 -8.70 16.08
CA ASN A 77 0.33 -8.98 14.85
C ASN A 77 -0.13 -7.99 13.78
N SER A 78 0.68 -7.01 13.43
CA SER A 78 0.34 -5.99 12.43
C SER A 78 1.00 -6.26 11.08
N TYR A 79 0.41 -5.73 10.01
CA TYR A 79 0.97 -5.72 8.66
C TYR A 79 0.66 -4.41 7.96
N ASN A 80 1.64 -3.87 7.24
CA ASN A 80 1.51 -2.62 6.50
C ASN A 80 1.08 -2.91 5.07
N LEU A 81 -0.15 -2.55 4.72
CA LEU A 81 -0.75 -2.70 3.39
C LEU A 81 -0.66 -1.42 2.54
N SER A 82 -0.01 -0.37 3.06
CA SER A 82 0.05 0.93 2.38
C SER A 82 0.73 0.85 1.02
N VAL A 83 0.26 1.68 0.08
CA VAL A 83 0.67 1.64 -1.33
C VAL A 83 1.35 2.95 -1.70
N ASP A 84 2.65 2.90 -1.98
CA ASP A 84 3.49 4.05 -2.29
C ASP A 84 2.94 4.88 -3.46
N GLY A 85 2.87 6.22 -3.28
CA GLY A 85 2.46 7.17 -4.30
C GLY A 85 1.00 7.04 -4.75
N ARG A 86 0.12 6.42 -3.93
CA ARG A 86 -1.27 6.13 -4.29
C ARG A 86 -2.27 6.79 -3.37
N CYS A 87 -3.50 6.86 -3.86
CA CYS A 87 -4.66 7.41 -3.18
C CYS A 87 -5.57 6.27 -2.71
N ILE A 88 -6.69 6.62 -2.09
CA ILE A 88 -7.62 5.66 -1.47
C ILE A 88 -8.12 4.57 -2.43
N ASP A 89 -8.25 4.85 -3.71
CA ASP A 89 -8.70 3.88 -4.72
C ASP A 89 -7.76 2.67 -4.82
N ALA A 90 -6.44 2.89 -4.82
CA ALA A 90 -5.46 1.81 -4.83
C ALA A 90 -5.34 1.13 -3.45
N GLU A 91 -5.46 1.90 -2.37
CA GLU A 91 -5.48 1.36 -1.00
C GLU A 91 -6.63 0.38 -0.81
N ILE A 92 -7.84 0.72 -1.31
CA ILE A 92 -9.01 -0.16 -1.26
C ILE A 92 -8.83 -1.43 -2.09
N VAL A 93 -8.21 -1.36 -3.27
CA VAL A 93 -7.87 -2.56 -4.05
C VAL A 93 -6.99 -3.49 -3.21
N MET A 94 -5.92 -2.96 -2.60
CA MET A 94 -5.03 -3.74 -1.74
C MET A 94 -5.77 -4.36 -0.55
N TYR A 95 -6.60 -3.57 0.13
CA TYR A 95 -7.41 -4.02 1.27
C TYR A 95 -8.41 -5.12 0.88
N ASN A 96 -9.10 -4.95 -0.24
CA ASN A 96 -10.06 -5.94 -0.74
C ASN A 96 -9.40 -7.28 -1.07
N ILE A 97 -8.19 -7.26 -1.67
CA ILE A 97 -7.43 -8.48 -1.92
C ILE A 97 -6.99 -9.12 -0.60
N PHE A 98 -6.42 -8.31 0.31
CA PHE A 98 -6.07 -8.80 1.66
C PHE A 98 -7.27 -9.50 2.34
N ARG A 99 -8.45 -8.87 2.34
CA ARG A 99 -9.67 -9.39 2.97
C ARG A 99 -10.17 -10.72 2.39
N LYS A 100 -9.79 -11.06 1.16
CA LYS A 100 -10.14 -12.34 0.52
C LYS A 100 -9.16 -13.47 0.86
N HIS A 101 -7.93 -13.14 1.15
CA HIS A 101 -6.84 -14.09 1.33
C HIS A 101 -6.36 -14.21 2.79
N ALA A 102 -6.81 -13.33 3.66
CA ALA A 102 -6.43 -13.30 5.07
C ALA A 102 -7.65 -13.18 5.99
N PRO A 103 -7.53 -13.64 7.25
CA PRO A 103 -8.57 -13.40 8.26
C PRO A 103 -8.87 -11.92 8.44
N LYS A 104 -10.10 -11.63 8.80
CA LYS A 104 -10.56 -10.28 9.10
C LYS A 104 -9.70 -9.64 10.21
N PRO A 105 -9.13 -8.43 10.00
CA PRO A 105 -8.39 -7.74 11.04
C PRO A 105 -9.35 -7.24 12.13
N LYS A 106 -8.86 -7.09 13.33
CA LYS A 106 -9.58 -6.49 14.46
C LYS A 106 -9.57 -4.97 14.37
N PHE A 107 -8.47 -4.43 13.83
CA PHE A 107 -8.17 -3.02 13.88
C PHE A 107 -7.48 -2.55 12.59
N THR A 108 -7.81 -1.34 12.15
CA THR A 108 -7.15 -0.71 11.01
C THR A 108 -6.62 0.67 11.40
N ILE A 109 -5.35 0.91 11.13
CA ILE A 109 -4.74 2.23 11.19
C ILE A 109 -4.81 2.82 9.78
N GLN A 110 -5.63 3.83 9.58
CA GLN A 110 -5.75 4.53 8.32
C GLN A 110 -4.90 5.80 8.36
N ASN A 111 -3.75 5.80 7.70
CA ASN A 111 -3.02 7.03 7.47
C ASN A 111 -3.85 7.94 6.56
N ILE A 112 -4.07 9.17 7.00
CA ILE A 112 -4.76 10.21 6.23
C ILE A 112 -3.76 11.30 5.83
N ASP A 113 -3.91 11.85 4.64
CA ASP A 113 -3.10 12.94 4.14
C ASP A 113 -3.84 13.76 3.06
N PHE A 114 -3.14 14.73 2.46
CA PHE A 114 -3.69 15.59 1.41
C PHE A 114 -4.10 14.82 0.15
N GLY A 115 -3.45 13.69 -0.13
CA GLY A 115 -3.67 12.88 -1.31
C GLY A 115 -4.69 11.77 -1.13
N THR A 116 -5.01 11.38 0.11
CA THR A 116 -5.86 10.21 0.37
C THR A 116 -7.18 10.26 -0.40
N LEU A 117 -7.90 11.40 -0.36
CA LEU A 117 -9.20 11.57 -1.03
C LEU A 117 -9.09 12.06 -2.48
N GLN A 118 -7.99 11.73 -3.14
CA GLN A 118 -7.78 11.90 -4.58
C GLN A 118 -7.97 10.58 -5.31
N ARG A 119 -7.87 10.63 -6.65
CA ARG A 119 -7.78 9.44 -7.50
C ARG A 119 -6.36 9.28 -7.99
N SER A 120 -5.85 8.08 -7.97
CA SER A 120 -4.58 7.74 -8.57
C SER A 120 -4.64 7.91 -10.10
N ASN A 121 -3.59 8.48 -10.69
CA ASN A 121 -3.46 8.57 -12.14
C ASN A 121 -2.97 7.23 -12.73
N GLY A 122 -3.80 6.21 -12.63
CA GLY A 122 -3.42 4.83 -12.90
C GLY A 122 -2.62 4.23 -11.74
N TYR A 123 -2.45 2.92 -11.75
CA TYR A 123 -1.59 2.19 -10.83
C TYR A 123 -0.34 1.73 -11.59
N GLU A 124 0.71 1.32 -10.93
CA GLU A 124 1.87 0.75 -11.61
C GLU A 124 1.53 -0.65 -12.12
N ARG A 125 1.14 -0.76 -13.39
CA ARG A 125 0.71 -2.01 -14.04
C ARG A 125 1.68 -3.17 -13.79
N GLU A 126 2.96 -2.86 -13.70
CA GLU A 126 4.06 -3.82 -13.53
C GLU A 126 3.86 -4.69 -12.29
N GLN A 127 3.44 -4.10 -11.18
CA GLN A 127 3.24 -4.83 -9.91
C GLN A 127 2.15 -5.90 -9.98
N TYR A 128 1.18 -5.74 -10.89
CA TYR A 128 0.07 -6.68 -11.04
C TYR A 128 0.35 -7.83 -12.01
N THR A 129 1.37 -7.68 -12.86
CA THR A 129 1.61 -8.63 -13.95
C THR A 129 1.71 -10.09 -13.53
N PRO A 130 2.34 -10.48 -12.38
CA PRO A 130 2.40 -11.88 -11.97
C PRO A 130 1.03 -12.43 -11.51
N TYR A 131 0.11 -11.56 -11.12
CA TYR A 131 -1.13 -11.94 -10.43
C TYR A 131 -2.38 -11.81 -11.31
N LEU A 132 -2.28 -11.43 -12.60
CA LEU A 132 -3.44 -11.19 -13.47
C LEU A 132 -4.33 -12.42 -13.66
N ARG A 133 -3.84 -13.63 -13.39
CA ARG A 133 -4.66 -14.86 -13.37
C ARG A 133 -5.45 -15.05 -12.07
N LYS A 134 -5.29 -14.18 -11.09
CA LYS A 134 -6.14 -14.10 -9.91
C LYS A 134 -7.38 -13.26 -10.27
N ASP A 135 -8.52 -13.92 -10.46
CA ASP A 135 -9.76 -13.28 -10.95
C ASP A 135 -10.24 -12.15 -10.05
N ASP A 136 -10.04 -12.25 -8.76
CA ASP A 136 -10.45 -11.26 -7.78
C ASP A 136 -9.65 -9.95 -7.92
N LEU A 137 -8.34 -10.03 -8.17
CA LEU A 137 -7.51 -8.87 -8.48
C LEU A 137 -7.86 -8.32 -9.87
N PHE A 138 -7.87 -9.19 -10.89
CA PHE A 138 -8.09 -8.79 -12.28
C PHE A 138 -9.39 -8.00 -12.44
N LYS A 139 -10.48 -8.44 -11.81
CA LYS A 139 -11.79 -7.76 -11.86
C LYS A 139 -11.75 -6.34 -11.28
N GLN A 140 -10.91 -6.09 -10.29
CA GLN A 140 -10.81 -4.78 -9.64
C GLN A 140 -9.95 -3.78 -10.42
N ILE A 141 -8.93 -4.28 -11.15
CA ILE A 141 -7.93 -3.39 -11.79
C ILE A 141 -8.05 -3.31 -13.31
N LYS A 142 -8.77 -4.23 -13.96
CA LYS A 142 -8.78 -4.34 -15.43
C LYS A 142 -9.18 -3.06 -16.15
N GLU A 143 -10.18 -2.33 -15.63
CA GLU A 143 -10.70 -1.10 -16.26
C GLU A 143 -9.78 0.09 -15.98
N THR A 144 -9.34 0.23 -14.73
CA THR A 144 -8.44 1.33 -14.33
C THR A 144 -7.08 1.23 -15.01
N GLU A 145 -6.53 0.01 -15.13
CA GLU A 145 -5.23 -0.25 -15.72
C GLU A 145 -5.28 -0.58 -17.21
N GLY A 146 -6.47 -0.75 -17.77
CA GLY A 146 -6.64 -1.13 -19.16
C GLY A 146 -6.12 -2.52 -19.48
N PHE A 147 -6.16 -3.45 -18.52
CA PHE A 147 -5.83 -4.85 -18.77
C PHE A 147 -6.94 -5.55 -19.55
N THR A 148 -6.53 -6.39 -20.50
CA THR A 148 -7.41 -7.10 -21.38
C THR A 148 -7.39 -8.61 -21.10
N TRP A 149 -8.30 -9.34 -21.73
CA TRP A 149 -8.28 -10.81 -21.74
C TRP A 149 -6.93 -11.37 -22.23
N ALA A 150 -6.28 -10.68 -23.19
CA ALA A 150 -4.98 -11.10 -23.70
C ALA A 150 -3.88 -11.04 -22.64
N ASP A 151 -3.88 -10.00 -21.81
CA ASP A 151 -2.93 -9.87 -20.69
C ASP A 151 -3.14 -10.99 -19.67
N GLN A 152 -4.38 -11.40 -19.43
CA GLN A 152 -4.71 -12.45 -18.46
C GLN A 152 -4.33 -13.84 -18.95
N TRP A 153 -4.60 -14.18 -20.24
CA TRP A 153 -4.57 -15.55 -20.71
C TRP A 153 -3.54 -15.89 -21.77
N LEU A 154 -3.10 -14.92 -22.61
CA LEU A 154 -2.08 -15.20 -23.58
C LEU A 154 -0.68 -15.19 -22.93
N PRO A 155 0.17 -16.20 -23.22
CA PRO A 155 1.48 -16.31 -22.60
C PRO A 155 2.36 -15.10 -22.93
N LEU A 156 3.05 -14.58 -21.94
CA LEU A 156 3.99 -13.46 -21.98
C LEU A 156 3.41 -12.08 -22.33
N VAL A 157 2.15 -11.97 -22.78
CA VAL A 157 1.56 -10.68 -23.17
C VAL A 157 1.61 -9.70 -22.00
N ARG A 158 1.26 -10.13 -20.79
CA ARG A 158 1.28 -9.29 -19.58
C ARG A 158 2.66 -8.77 -19.19
N TYR A 159 3.74 -9.36 -19.69
CA TYR A 159 5.11 -8.95 -19.44
C TYR A 159 5.70 -8.09 -20.56
N ALA A 160 4.95 -7.90 -21.66
CA ALA A 160 5.44 -7.15 -22.83
C ALA A 160 5.68 -5.68 -22.45
N GLY A 161 6.92 -5.22 -22.67
CA GLY A 161 7.34 -3.86 -22.33
C GLY A 161 7.89 -3.66 -20.91
N TYR A 162 7.71 -4.62 -20.00
CA TYR A 162 8.15 -4.51 -18.61
C TYR A 162 9.51 -5.20 -18.39
N HIS A 163 10.58 -4.57 -18.86
CA HIS A 163 11.93 -5.16 -18.85
C HIS A 163 12.44 -5.45 -17.44
N GLU A 164 12.17 -4.57 -16.46
CA GLU A 164 12.61 -4.77 -15.07
C GLU A 164 11.85 -5.93 -14.40
N VAL A 165 10.58 -6.12 -14.71
CA VAL A 165 9.80 -7.27 -14.24
C VAL A 165 10.37 -8.57 -14.81
N ILE A 166 10.67 -8.59 -16.10
CA ILE A 166 11.29 -9.78 -16.76
C ILE A 166 12.65 -10.09 -16.13
N LYS A 167 13.48 -9.07 -15.95
CA LYS A 167 14.80 -9.20 -15.32
C LYS A 167 14.71 -9.74 -13.90
N GLU A 168 13.77 -9.21 -13.08
CA GLU A 168 13.50 -9.71 -11.74
C GLU A 168 13.05 -11.18 -11.79
N GLY A 169 12.14 -11.54 -12.68
CA GLY A 169 11.66 -12.91 -12.86
C GLY A 169 12.73 -13.90 -13.35
N LEU A 170 13.78 -13.41 -14.02
CA LEU A 170 14.93 -14.21 -14.42
C LEU A 170 15.99 -14.34 -13.31
N CYS A 171 15.97 -13.45 -12.32
CA CYS A 171 17.00 -13.33 -11.30
C CYS A 171 16.73 -14.27 -10.11
N ILE A 172 17.29 -15.48 -10.14
CA ILE A 172 17.16 -16.49 -9.08
C ILE A 172 17.78 -16.01 -7.75
N LYS A 173 18.77 -15.10 -7.79
CA LYS A 173 19.47 -14.59 -6.60
C LYS A 173 18.56 -13.75 -5.69
N ASN A 174 17.53 -13.11 -6.23
CA ASN A 174 16.61 -12.27 -5.45
C ASN A 174 15.71 -13.08 -4.51
N LYS A 175 15.58 -14.38 -4.72
CA LYS A 175 14.88 -15.30 -3.80
C LYS A 175 15.60 -15.51 -2.46
N LEU A 176 16.93 -15.27 -2.42
CA LEU A 176 17.78 -15.48 -1.25
C LEU A 176 18.25 -14.15 -0.63
N GLY A 177 17.83 -13.02 -1.21
CA GLY A 177 18.15 -11.68 -0.69
C GLY A 177 17.43 -11.37 0.62
N LYS A 178 17.96 -10.39 1.36
CA LYS A 178 17.23 -9.81 2.48
C LYS A 178 15.97 -9.14 1.94
N PRO A 179 14.81 -9.31 2.58
CA PRO A 179 13.60 -8.63 2.16
C PRO A 179 13.84 -7.10 2.17
N THR A 180 13.39 -6.44 1.10
CA THR A 180 13.43 -4.98 1.00
C THR A 180 12.39 -4.31 1.89
N MET A 181 11.41 -5.10 2.36
CA MET A 181 10.34 -4.66 3.25
C MET A 181 10.18 -5.66 4.40
N ILE A 182 9.83 -5.15 5.57
CA ILE A 182 9.54 -5.96 6.76
C ILE A 182 8.05 -5.80 7.08
N LYS A 183 7.27 -6.86 6.90
CA LYS A 183 5.80 -6.83 7.10
C LYS A 183 5.13 -5.65 6.36
N GLY A 184 5.56 -5.37 5.13
CA GLY A 184 5.07 -4.29 4.30
C GLY A 184 5.66 -2.89 4.60
N TRP A 185 6.48 -2.75 5.62
CA TRP A 185 7.16 -1.51 5.96
C TRP A 185 8.51 -1.37 5.23
N CYS A 186 8.80 -0.17 4.73
CA CYS A 186 10.02 0.18 4.05
C CYS A 186 10.70 1.37 4.77
N GLY A 187 11.67 1.09 5.66
CA GLY A 187 12.46 2.15 6.30
C GLY A 187 13.54 2.68 5.38
N HIS A 188 13.76 3.99 5.37
CA HIS A 188 14.80 4.69 4.63
C HIS A 188 15.86 5.22 5.58
N ASP A 189 17.13 4.88 5.33
CA ASP A 189 18.28 5.37 6.14
C ASP A 189 18.84 6.72 5.64
N ASP A 190 18.23 7.29 4.57
CA ASP A 190 18.64 8.57 4.00
C ASP A 190 18.36 9.73 4.96
N GLU A 191 19.21 10.76 4.89
CA GLU A 191 19.07 12.02 5.64
C GLU A 191 18.64 13.14 4.68
N TRP A 192 17.80 14.04 5.15
CA TRP A 192 17.34 15.18 4.39
C TRP A 192 18.15 16.43 4.67
N ASP A 193 18.60 17.10 3.62
CA ASP A 193 19.38 18.34 3.70
C ASP A 193 18.53 19.62 3.88
N GLY A 194 17.23 19.48 4.07
CA GLY A 194 16.29 20.59 4.21
C GLY A 194 15.86 21.24 2.88
N SER A 195 16.25 20.69 1.74
CA SER A 195 15.92 21.25 0.41
C SER A 195 14.54 20.82 -0.10
N MET A 196 14.04 21.55 -1.11
CA MET A 196 12.85 21.20 -1.94
C MET A 196 11.50 21.08 -1.22
N PHE A 197 11.34 21.57 0.01
CA PHE A 197 10.03 21.47 0.69
C PHE A 197 8.97 22.46 0.15
N ASP A 198 9.36 23.55 -0.49
CA ASP A 198 8.44 24.58 -1.03
C ASP A 198 7.47 24.02 -2.08
N ALA A 199 7.93 23.08 -2.91
CA ALA A 199 7.10 22.45 -3.93
C ALA A 199 5.95 21.60 -3.34
N VAL A 200 6.16 21.01 -2.18
CA VAL A 200 5.15 20.20 -1.48
C VAL A 200 4.18 21.08 -0.71
N ALA A 201 4.67 22.16 -0.11
CA ALA A 201 3.86 23.09 0.68
C ALA A 201 2.79 23.84 -0.14
N SER A 202 2.96 23.92 -1.46
CA SER A 202 2.01 24.59 -2.36
C SER A 202 0.84 23.72 -2.82
N VAL A 203 0.77 22.45 -2.44
CA VAL A 203 -0.29 21.53 -2.86
C VAL A 203 -1.58 21.82 -2.10
N PRO A 204 -2.65 22.30 -2.75
CA PRO A 204 -3.91 22.53 -2.06
C PRO A 204 -4.61 21.22 -1.71
N PHE A 205 -5.32 21.19 -0.58
CA PHE A 205 -6.23 20.09 -0.28
C PHE A 205 -7.40 20.12 -1.26
N LYS A 206 -7.58 19.02 -1.98
CA LYS A 206 -8.69 18.81 -2.91
C LYS A 206 -9.25 17.41 -2.69
N VAL A 207 -10.54 17.25 -2.91
CA VAL A 207 -11.20 15.95 -2.83
C VAL A 207 -11.78 15.58 -4.20
N ASN A 208 -11.71 14.30 -4.52
CA ASN A 208 -12.43 13.72 -5.65
C ASN A 208 -13.71 13.06 -5.15
N PRO A 209 -14.90 13.36 -5.69
CA PRO A 209 -16.17 12.81 -5.19
C PRO A 209 -16.22 11.30 -5.16
N GLU A 210 -15.67 10.62 -6.16
CA GLU A 210 -15.61 9.15 -6.20
C GLU A 210 -14.67 8.59 -5.11
N ALA A 211 -13.53 9.25 -4.87
CA ALA A 211 -12.62 8.85 -3.80
C ALA A 211 -13.24 9.06 -2.41
N VAL A 212 -14.01 10.12 -2.25
CA VAL A 212 -14.79 10.37 -1.03
C VAL A 212 -15.83 9.27 -0.80
N GLU A 213 -16.57 8.88 -1.84
CA GLU A 213 -17.54 7.79 -1.77
C GLU A 213 -16.87 6.45 -1.45
N MET A 214 -15.72 6.16 -2.06
CA MET A 214 -14.94 4.96 -1.77
C MET A 214 -14.49 4.91 -0.32
N PHE A 215 -14.01 6.04 0.22
CA PHE A 215 -13.58 6.15 1.61
C PHE A 215 -14.76 6.00 2.59
N ASP A 216 -15.89 6.63 2.29
CA ASP A 216 -17.13 6.52 3.09
C ASP A 216 -17.62 5.06 3.13
N ASN A 217 -17.67 4.39 1.98
CA ASN A 217 -18.04 2.98 1.88
C ASN A 217 -17.10 2.07 2.66
N TYR A 218 -15.78 2.29 2.57
CA TYR A 218 -14.78 1.56 3.34
C TYR A 218 -15.01 1.69 4.86
N LEU A 219 -15.25 2.91 5.35
CA LEU A 219 -15.52 3.14 6.77
C LEU A 219 -16.86 2.51 7.21
N ALA A 220 -17.88 2.57 6.35
CA ALA A 220 -19.17 1.93 6.60
C ALA A 220 -19.04 0.41 6.68
N GLU A 221 -18.30 -0.22 5.77
CA GLU A 221 -18.01 -1.66 5.78
C GLU A 221 -17.22 -2.07 7.03
N CYS A 222 -16.17 -1.35 7.39
CA CYS A 222 -15.42 -1.61 8.62
C CYS A 222 -16.32 -1.58 9.84
N LYS A 223 -17.21 -0.56 9.95
CA LYS A 223 -18.16 -0.43 11.05
C LYS A 223 -19.16 -1.60 11.08
N ALA A 224 -19.73 -1.96 9.93
CA ALA A 224 -20.69 -3.06 9.81
C ALA A 224 -20.09 -4.41 10.21
N GLU A 225 -18.82 -4.60 9.96
CA GLU A 225 -18.09 -5.82 10.27
C GLU A 225 -17.44 -5.83 11.66
N GLY A 226 -17.56 -4.74 12.40
CA GLY A 226 -16.95 -4.61 13.74
C GLY A 226 -15.43 -4.44 13.71
N ILE A 227 -14.87 -3.99 12.57
CA ILE A 227 -13.46 -3.63 12.46
C ILE A 227 -13.28 -2.22 13.02
N GLN A 228 -12.43 -2.06 14.00
CA GLN A 228 -12.14 -0.74 14.56
C GLN A 228 -11.19 0.01 13.62
N VAL A 229 -11.49 1.25 13.30
CA VAL A 229 -10.63 2.13 12.51
C VAL A 229 -10.11 3.26 13.39
N VAL A 230 -8.84 3.63 13.22
CA VAL A 230 -8.26 4.88 13.73
C VAL A 230 -7.65 5.63 12.57
N MET A 231 -8.05 6.87 12.37
CA MET A 231 -7.41 7.75 11.41
C MET A 231 -6.19 8.40 12.05
N VAL A 232 -5.07 8.42 11.33
CA VAL A 232 -3.80 8.94 11.82
C VAL A 232 -3.20 9.90 10.80
N TYR A 233 -2.95 11.14 11.20
CA TYR A 233 -2.13 12.06 10.44
C TYR A 233 -0.71 12.03 11.02
N ALA A 234 0.18 11.35 10.33
CA ALA A 234 1.56 11.14 10.77
C ALA A 234 2.40 12.42 10.65
N PRO A 235 3.54 12.56 11.37
CA PRO A 235 4.41 13.72 11.31
C PRO A 235 4.89 14.04 9.89
N ILE A 236 4.92 15.33 9.55
CA ILE A 236 5.65 15.92 8.42
C ILE A 236 6.47 17.09 8.94
N TYR A 237 7.49 17.52 8.20
CA TYR A 237 8.29 18.66 8.61
C TYR A 237 7.42 19.92 8.79
N ILE A 238 7.58 20.60 9.92
CA ILE A 238 6.70 21.71 10.32
C ILE A 238 6.66 22.85 9.30
N GLY A 239 7.79 23.16 8.64
CA GLY A 239 7.85 24.17 7.61
C GLY A 239 6.94 23.90 6.40
N VAL A 240 6.58 22.63 6.11
CA VAL A 240 5.56 22.27 5.12
C VAL A 240 4.18 22.65 5.64
N THR A 241 3.86 22.21 6.86
CA THR A 241 2.57 22.49 7.52
C THR A 241 2.27 24.00 7.60
N GLU A 242 3.25 24.80 8.01
CA GLU A 242 3.11 26.26 8.15
C GLU A 242 2.85 26.99 6.84
N LYS A 243 3.27 26.40 5.70
CA LYS A 243 3.04 26.95 4.37
C LYS A 243 1.76 26.45 3.69
N MET A 244 1.10 25.46 4.27
CA MET A 244 -0.12 24.87 3.72
C MET A 244 -1.37 25.64 4.15
N ASP A 245 -1.96 26.43 3.28
CA ASP A 245 -3.19 27.20 3.58
C ASP A 245 -4.43 26.35 3.87
N SER A 246 -4.41 25.06 3.53
CA SER A 246 -5.57 24.17 3.58
C SER A 246 -5.51 23.07 4.64
N VAL A 247 -4.55 23.12 5.55
CA VAL A 247 -4.38 22.09 6.63
C VAL A 247 -5.64 21.97 7.47
N GLN A 248 -6.20 23.09 7.93
CA GLN A 248 -7.40 23.08 8.76
C GLN A 248 -8.60 22.51 7.99
N SER A 249 -8.82 22.91 6.75
CA SER A 249 -9.92 22.40 5.92
C SER A 249 -9.80 20.87 5.71
N MET A 250 -8.59 20.35 5.59
CA MET A 250 -8.35 18.91 5.51
C MET A 250 -8.78 18.22 6.82
N PHE A 251 -8.37 18.74 7.98
CA PHE A 251 -8.75 18.14 9.26
C PHE A 251 -10.25 18.22 9.51
N ASP A 252 -10.89 19.34 9.20
CA ASP A 252 -12.35 19.51 9.34
C ASP A 252 -13.08 18.46 8.47
N TYR A 253 -12.54 18.17 7.28
CA TYR A 253 -13.11 17.17 6.39
C TYR A 253 -13.00 15.75 6.97
N TYR A 254 -11.82 15.33 7.43
CA TYR A 254 -11.64 14.02 8.08
C TYR A 254 -12.39 13.92 9.40
N GLN A 255 -12.50 15.02 10.15
CA GLN A 255 -13.29 15.08 11.39
C GLN A 255 -14.77 14.78 11.11
N SER A 256 -15.32 15.20 9.97
CA SER A 256 -16.69 14.88 9.58
C SER A 256 -16.95 13.37 9.43
N PHE A 257 -15.98 12.61 8.92
CA PHE A 257 -16.03 11.15 8.89
C PHE A 257 -15.87 10.55 10.28
N ALA A 258 -14.94 11.10 11.08
CA ALA A 258 -14.70 10.66 12.44
C ALA A 258 -15.98 10.72 13.29
N GLU A 259 -16.70 11.81 13.22
CA GLU A 259 -17.98 12.01 13.91
C GLU A 259 -19.07 11.07 13.40
N ARG A 260 -19.21 10.91 12.06
CA ARG A 260 -20.22 10.05 11.44
C ARG A 260 -20.05 8.58 11.85
N TYR A 261 -18.82 8.11 11.91
CA TYR A 261 -18.53 6.70 12.19
C TYR A 261 -18.12 6.40 13.62
N GLY A 262 -17.90 7.42 14.45
CA GLY A 262 -17.39 7.27 15.82
C GLY A 262 -15.93 6.81 15.85
N ILE A 263 -15.12 7.32 14.91
CA ILE A 263 -13.72 6.93 14.68
C ILE A 263 -12.80 7.97 15.33
N PRO A 264 -11.80 7.58 16.14
CA PRO A 264 -10.81 8.51 16.66
C PRO A 264 -9.85 9.00 15.55
N VAL A 265 -9.42 10.25 15.67
CA VAL A 265 -8.38 10.86 14.85
C VAL A 265 -7.18 11.21 15.73
N LEU A 266 -6.04 10.62 15.43
CA LEU A 266 -4.76 10.95 16.04
C LEU A 266 -4.00 11.91 15.12
N ASN A 267 -3.79 13.13 15.58
CA ASN A 267 -3.15 14.18 14.80
C ASN A 267 -1.77 14.52 15.36
N TYR A 268 -0.72 14.22 14.60
CA TYR A 268 0.68 14.48 14.98
C TYR A 268 1.29 15.67 14.24
N THR A 269 0.48 16.62 13.78
CA THR A 269 0.94 17.83 13.04
C THR A 269 1.99 18.63 13.80
N TYR A 270 1.88 18.71 15.12
CA TYR A 270 2.77 19.48 15.98
C TYR A 270 3.57 18.59 16.93
N ASP A 271 3.80 17.35 16.54
CA ASP A 271 4.70 16.46 17.28
C ASP A 271 6.13 17.00 17.29
N SER A 272 6.88 16.70 18.35
CA SER A 272 8.29 17.15 18.45
C SER A 272 9.17 16.68 17.30
N LEU A 273 8.87 15.54 16.69
CA LEU A 273 9.56 15.04 15.49
C LEU A 273 9.44 15.98 14.29
N CYS A 274 8.35 16.76 14.20
CA CYS A 274 8.11 17.65 13.06
C CYS A 274 9.11 18.82 12.95
N TYR A 275 9.84 19.12 14.02
CA TYR A 275 10.72 20.30 14.12
C TYR A 275 12.19 20.01 13.84
N ASP A 276 12.57 18.76 13.60
CA ASP A 276 13.96 18.35 13.41
C ASP A 276 14.13 17.56 12.10
N THR A 277 14.91 18.12 11.18
CA THR A 277 15.19 17.52 9.86
C THR A 277 15.91 16.19 9.94
N ASP A 278 16.65 15.92 11.03
CA ASP A 278 17.36 14.65 11.26
C ASP A 278 16.45 13.43 11.31
N PHE A 279 15.13 13.63 11.46
CA PHE A 279 14.15 12.56 11.47
C PHE A 279 13.48 12.32 10.11
N PHE A 280 13.89 13.02 9.06
CA PHE A 280 13.28 12.96 7.75
C PHE A 280 14.28 12.52 6.68
N TYR A 281 13.79 11.89 5.59
CA TYR A 281 14.56 11.75 4.36
C TYR A 281 14.07 12.68 3.24
N ASN A 282 12.92 13.30 3.44
CA ASN A 282 12.42 14.47 2.71
C ASN A 282 11.33 15.19 3.52
N ALA A 283 10.85 16.31 3.06
CA ALA A 283 9.93 17.20 3.81
C ALA A 283 8.64 16.53 4.34
N THR A 284 8.19 15.42 3.76
CA THR A 284 6.92 14.76 4.11
C THR A 284 7.08 13.34 4.62
N HIS A 285 8.28 12.79 4.59
CA HIS A 285 8.51 11.40 4.97
C HIS A 285 9.61 11.29 6.03
N LEU A 286 9.29 10.61 7.12
CA LEU A 286 10.26 10.26 8.15
C LEU A 286 11.28 9.26 7.59
N ASN A 287 12.54 9.44 7.95
CA ASN A 287 13.55 8.41 7.77
C ASN A 287 13.32 7.28 8.80
N LYS A 288 14.13 6.22 8.74
CA LYS A 288 13.98 5.06 9.60
C LYS A 288 13.99 5.41 11.08
N LYS A 289 14.91 6.27 11.51
CA LYS A 289 15.03 6.75 12.90
C LYS A 289 13.75 7.48 13.35
N GLY A 290 13.27 8.42 12.54
CA GLY A 290 12.03 9.15 12.79
C GLY A 290 10.79 8.22 12.82
N ALA A 291 10.70 7.29 11.86
CA ALA A 291 9.61 6.33 11.76
C ALA A 291 9.57 5.37 12.98
N GLU A 292 10.71 4.92 13.46
CA GLU A 292 10.80 4.08 14.65
C GLU A 292 10.36 4.83 15.93
N LEU A 293 10.80 6.07 16.11
CA LEU A 293 10.37 6.91 17.24
C LEU A 293 8.87 7.20 17.16
N PHE A 294 8.37 7.56 15.98
CA PHE A 294 6.94 7.77 15.77
C PHE A 294 6.11 6.52 16.06
N SER A 295 6.56 5.36 15.59
CA SER A 295 5.86 4.09 15.82
C SER A 295 5.78 3.74 17.31
N VAL A 296 6.80 4.04 18.11
CA VAL A 296 6.76 3.86 19.57
C VAL A 296 5.71 4.77 20.20
N LYS A 297 5.67 6.04 19.79
CA LYS A 297 4.69 7.01 20.29
C LYS A 297 3.28 6.60 19.92
N LEU A 298 3.03 6.35 18.63
CA LEU A 298 1.73 5.90 18.14
C LEU A 298 1.24 4.65 18.87
N ALA A 299 2.12 3.67 19.07
CA ALA A 299 1.75 2.43 19.76
C ALA A 299 1.31 2.69 21.20
N ARG A 300 1.95 3.62 21.93
CA ARG A 300 1.54 4.01 23.29
C ARG A 300 0.19 4.71 23.29
N ASP A 301 -0.01 5.67 22.40
CA ASP A 301 -1.28 6.41 22.29
C ASP A 301 -2.43 5.46 21.94
N LEU A 302 -2.19 4.48 21.05
CA LEU A 302 -3.16 3.43 20.73
C LEU A 302 -3.43 2.49 21.90
N ASP A 303 -2.42 2.09 22.68
CA ASP A 303 -2.59 1.23 23.85
C ASP A 303 -3.44 1.93 24.94
N GLU A 304 -3.17 3.21 25.21
CA GLU A 304 -3.97 4.02 26.11
C GLU A 304 -5.43 4.12 25.64
N MET A 305 -5.65 4.42 24.37
CA MET A 305 -6.98 4.50 23.78
C MET A 305 -7.75 3.16 23.87
N LEU A 306 -7.08 2.03 23.64
CA LEU A 306 -7.68 0.70 23.73
C LEU A 306 -7.98 0.30 25.18
N LYS A 307 -7.16 0.70 26.16
CA LYS A 307 -7.40 0.48 27.59
C LYS A 307 -8.61 1.27 28.09
N LEU A 308 -8.74 2.53 27.68
CA LEU A 308 -9.90 3.37 28.02
C LEU A 308 -11.21 2.76 27.51
N LYS A 309 -11.21 2.17 26.32
CA LYS A 309 -12.39 1.45 25.77
C LYS A 309 -12.73 0.17 26.54
N LYS A 310 -11.75 -0.53 27.10
CA LYS A 310 -11.97 -1.77 27.89
C LYS A 310 -12.38 -1.47 29.33
N GLY A 311 -11.99 -0.33 29.89
CA GLY A 311 -12.33 0.09 31.27
C GLY A 311 -13.68 0.78 31.41
N GLY A 312 -14.39 1.04 30.30
CA GLY A 312 -15.70 1.68 30.26
C GLY A 312 -16.88 0.72 30.04
N LEU A 313 -16.67 -0.59 30.26
CA LEU A 313 -17.73 -1.62 30.21
C LEU A 313 -18.12 -2.04 31.63
#